data_d327b001429744d073349c7f767dd4ea
#
_entry.id   d327b001429744d073349c7f767dd4ea
#
_cell.length_a   1.000
_cell.length_b   1.000
_cell.length_c   1.000
_cell.angle_alpha   90.00
_cell.angle_beta   90.00
_cell.angle_gamma   90.00
#
_symmetry.space_group_name_H-M   'P 1'
#
loop_
_entity.id
_entity.type
_entity.pdbx_description
1 polymer ?
#
loop_
_entity_poly.entity_id
_entity_poly.type
_entity_poly.pdbx_seq_one_letter_code
_entity_poly.pdbx_strand_id
1 'polypeptide(L)'
;MMQKFRKLSLESQLFFSFMAVSVCLLLLSLSITLSSTITRQRQEIDKNISALAAYVASMDSVVSMLENGYPDGSANEALDSLSENFPDLNVIAIYNTTGLRFYHTNRKETGETFVGGEEEAILKGSQPYITIGYGTNGSQRRAFHSIPNSDGAIIGFVIASVFN
;
A
#
# COMPACT_ATOMS: atom_id res chain seq x y z
N MET A 1 -23.05 -31.49 -30.41
CA MET A 1 -21.79 -32.05 -29.92
C MET A 1 -21.97 -33.35 -29.15
N MET A 2 -22.98 -33.49 -28.30
CA MET A 2 -23.26 -34.70 -27.49
C MET A 2 -23.59 -35.96 -28.30
N GLN A 3 -24.19 -35.89 -29.50
CA GLN A 3 -24.54 -37.06 -30.31
C GLN A 3 -23.34 -37.77 -30.95
N LYS A 4 -22.21 -37.08 -31.19
CA LYS A 4 -20.97 -37.71 -31.67
C LYS A 4 -20.24 -38.52 -30.59
N PHE A 5 -20.37 -38.12 -29.32
CA PHE A 5 -19.75 -38.81 -28.19
C PHE A 5 -20.30 -40.25 -27.97
N ARG A 6 -21.58 -40.43 -28.25
CA ARG A 6 -22.27 -41.73 -28.10
C ARG A 6 -21.88 -42.81 -29.11
N LYS A 7 -21.13 -42.44 -30.15
CA LYS A 7 -20.63 -43.38 -31.21
C LYS A 7 -19.19 -43.86 -30.98
N LEU A 8 -18.53 -43.35 -29.90
CA LEU A 8 -17.20 -43.82 -29.52
C LEU A 8 -17.25 -45.11 -28.74
N SER A 9 -16.19 -45.92 -28.80
CA SER A 9 -16.05 -47.09 -27.92
C SER A 9 -16.12 -46.68 -26.44
N LEU A 10 -16.54 -47.59 -25.59
CA LEU A 10 -16.65 -47.31 -24.15
C LEU A 10 -15.32 -46.84 -23.57
N GLU A 11 -14.19 -47.43 -24.00
CA GLU A 11 -12.84 -47.05 -23.61
C GLU A 11 -12.51 -45.58 -23.98
N SER A 12 -12.87 -45.16 -25.19
CA SER A 12 -12.67 -43.78 -25.63
C SER A 12 -13.52 -42.80 -24.84
N GLN A 13 -14.76 -43.15 -24.50
CA GLN A 13 -15.62 -42.30 -23.67
C GLN A 13 -15.04 -42.12 -22.26
N LEU A 14 -14.55 -43.21 -21.63
CA LEU A 14 -13.91 -43.14 -20.31
C LEU A 14 -12.64 -42.31 -20.37
N PHE A 15 -11.79 -42.49 -21.39
CA PHE A 15 -10.56 -41.75 -21.57
C PHE A 15 -10.82 -40.24 -21.68
N PHE A 16 -11.75 -39.82 -22.55
CA PHE A 16 -12.09 -38.41 -22.71
C PHE A 16 -12.73 -37.81 -21.46
N SER A 17 -13.59 -38.59 -20.77
CA SER A 17 -14.18 -38.13 -19.51
C SER A 17 -13.12 -37.93 -18.42
N PHE A 18 -12.19 -38.87 -18.28
CA PHE A 18 -11.10 -38.75 -17.32
C PHE A 18 -10.17 -37.57 -17.65
N MET A 19 -9.83 -37.39 -18.93
CA MET A 19 -9.04 -36.28 -19.39
C MET A 19 -9.73 -34.94 -19.12
N ALA A 20 -11.04 -34.85 -19.36
CA ALA A 20 -11.81 -33.64 -19.09
C ALA A 20 -11.83 -33.29 -17.59
N VAL A 21 -12.03 -34.27 -16.73
CA VAL A 21 -11.99 -34.09 -15.26
C VAL A 21 -10.60 -33.63 -14.82
N SER A 22 -9.54 -34.27 -15.34
CA SER A 22 -8.15 -33.90 -15.01
C SER A 22 -7.82 -32.46 -15.42
N VAL A 23 -8.24 -32.03 -16.61
CA VAL A 23 -8.06 -30.64 -17.07
C VAL A 23 -8.84 -29.67 -16.19
N CYS A 24 -10.09 -29.98 -15.82
CA CYS A 24 -10.86 -29.14 -14.91
C CYS A 24 -10.18 -28.98 -13.54
N LEU A 25 -9.66 -30.07 -12.97
CA LEU A 25 -8.94 -30.03 -11.70
C LEU A 25 -7.66 -29.19 -11.78
N LEU A 26 -6.91 -29.30 -12.87
CA LEU A 26 -5.72 -28.46 -13.10
C LEU A 26 -6.07 -26.99 -13.20
N LEU A 27 -7.12 -26.62 -13.94
CA LEU A 27 -7.57 -25.24 -14.05
C LEU A 27 -8.05 -24.66 -12.71
N LEU A 28 -8.78 -25.44 -11.92
CA LEU A 28 -9.21 -25.05 -10.58
C LEU A 28 -8.00 -24.83 -9.65
N SER A 29 -7.05 -25.78 -9.65
CA SER A 29 -5.82 -25.66 -8.85
C SER A 29 -5.03 -24.41 -9.23
N LEU A 30 -4.86 -24.16 -10.53
CA LEU A 30 -4.16 -22.97 -11.03
C LEU A 30 -4.86 -21.67 -10.59
N SER A 31 -6.19 -21.62 -10.70
CA SER A 31 -6.99 -20.46 -10.30
C SER A 31 -6.84 -20.15 -8.81
N ILE A 32 -6.89 -21.17 -7.95
CA ILE A 32 -6.72 -21.03 -6.50
C ILE A 32 -5.30 -20.53 -6.18
N THR A 33 -4.28 -21.13 -6.82
CA THR A 33 -2.89 -20.74 -6.61
C THR A 33 -2.63 -19.29 -7.02
N LEU A 34 -3.10 -18.88 -8.20
CA LEU A 34 -2.96 -17.49 -8.67
C LEU A 34 -3.64 -16.51 -7.72
N SER A 35 -4.89 -16.78 -7.33
CA SER A 35 -5.63 -15.92 -6.42
C SER A 35 -4.95 -15.78 -5.06
N SER A 36 -4.46 -16.89 -4.50
CA SER A 36 -3.76 -16.88 -3.21
C SER A 36 -2.42 -16.14 -3.28
N THR A 37 -1.67 -16.28 -4.39
CA THR A 37 -0.40 -15.59 -4.59
C THR A 37 -0.61 -14.07 -4.68
N ILE A 38 -1.57 -13.62 -5.48
CA ILE A 38 -1.89 -12.19 -5.62
C ILE A 38 -2.31 -11.61 -4.26
N THR A 39 -3.16 -12.31 -3.51
CA THR A 39 -3.61 -11.84 -2.19
C THR A 39 -2.46 -11.73 -1.20
N ARG A 40 -1.56 -12.73 -1.18
CA ARG A 40 -0.37 -12.70 -0.31
C ARG A 40 0.57 -11.54 -0.66
N GLN A 41 0.85 -11.33 -1.94
CA GLN A 41 1.69 -10.22 -2.39
C GLN A 41 1.11 -8.85 -1.96
N ARG A 42 -0.20 -8.66 -2.12
CA ARG A 42 -0.88 -7.43 -1.67
C ARG A 42 -0.77 -7.23 -0.16
N GLN A 43 -0.98 -8.27 0.63
CA GLN A 43 -0.84 -8.22 2.09
C GLN A 43 0.60 -7.90 2.52
N GLU A 44 1.58 -8.43 1.81
CA GLU A 44 2.99 -8.14 2.08
C GLU A 44 3.34 -6.68 1.76
N ILE A 45 2.88 -6.16 0.63
CA ILE A 45 3.00 -4.74 0.28
C ILE A 45 2.36 -3.86 1.35
N ASP A 46 1.13 -4.16 1.76
CA ASP A 46 0.40 -3.41 2.79
C ASP A 46 1.17 -3.39 4.12
N LYS A 47 1.69 -4.54 4.53
CA LYS A 47 2.49 -4.66 5.74
C LYS A 47 3.78 -3.83 5.65
N ASN A 48 4.45 -3.87 4.50
CA ASN A 48 5.72 -3.15 4.31
C ASN A 48 5.52 -1.63 4.30
N ILE A 49 4.53 -1.10 3.58
CA ILE A 49 4.26 0.34 3.58
C ILE A 49 3.74 0.83 4.93
N SER A 50 2.95 0.02 5.65
CA SER A 50 2.50 0.35 7.00
C SER A 50 3.66 0.38 7.99
N ALA A 51 4.57 -0.60 7.92
CA ALA A 51 5.77 -0.62 8.76
C ALA A 51 6.70 0.56 8.46
N LEU A 52 6.84 0.92 7.18
CA LEU A 52 7.62 2.09 6.77
C LEU A 52 6.98 3.39 7.30
N ALA A 53 5.67 3.55 7.17
CA ALA A 53 4.95 4.70 7.72
C ALA A 53 5.12 4.81 9.25
N ALA A 54 5.02 3.68 9.96
CA ALA A 54 5.26 3.63 11.41
C ALA A 54 6.71 4.02 11.77
N TYR A 55 7.69 3.52 11.02
CA TYR A 55 9.08 3.88 11.22
C TYR A 55 9.31 5.39 11.03
N VAL A 56 8.83 5.94 9.92
CA VAL A 56 8.94 7.39 9.64
C VAL A 56 8.24 8.21 10.72
N ALA A 57 7.06 7.79 11.19
CA ALA A 57 6.33 8.46 12.27
C ALA A 57 7.09 8.48 13.61
N SER A 58 8.00 7.54 13.82
CA SER A 58 8.83 7.43 15.05
C SER A 58 10.20 8.09 14.95
N MET A 59 10.55 8.68 13.80
CA MET A 59 11.85 9.34 13.61
C MET A 59 11.91 10.65 14.41
N ASP A 60 12.91 10.79 15.29
CA ASP A 60 13.10 12.00 16.10
C ASP A 60 13.21 13.27 15.24
N SER A 61 13.86 13.17 14.06
CA SER A 61 13.98 14.29 13.13
C SER A 61 12.62 14.72 12.56
N VAL A 62 11.70 13.78 12.31
CA VAL A 62 10.35 14.06 11.82
C VAL A 62 9.50 14.70 12.92
N VAL A 63 9.56 14.15 14.14
CA VAL A 63 8.86 14.74 15.31
C VAL A 63 9.34 16.15 15.56
N SER A 64 10.67 16.36 15.63
CA SER A 64 11.27 17.70 15.84
C SER A 64 10.89 18.69 14.74
N MET A 65 10.87 18.26 13.48
CA MET A 65 10.45 19.08 12.35
C MET A 65 9.01 19.60 12.53
N LEU A 66 8.10 18.73 12.95
CA LEU A 66 6.69 19.11 13.16
C LEU A 66 6.51 19.98 14.41
N GLU A 67 7.22 19.69 15.51
CA GLU A 67 7.20 20.49 16.73
C GLU A 67 7.76 21.89 16.51
N ASN A 68 8.82 22.02 15.73
CA ASN A 68 9.43 23.32 15.37
C ASN A 68 8.57 24.13 14.39
N GLY A 69 7.66 23.48 13.66
CA GLY A 69 6.72 24.13 12.76
C GLY A 69 7.33 24.59 11.41
N TYR A 70 8.51 24.09 11.04
CA TYR A 70 9.14 24.39 9.75
C TYR A 70 9.88 23.16 9.19
N PRO A 71 10.00 23.03 7.85
CA PRO A 71 10.76 21.97 7.23
C PRO A 71 12.23 21.97 7.68
N ASP A 72 12.73 20.82 8.15
CA ASP A 72 14.10 20.66 8.61
C ASP A 72 14.96 19.93 7.58
N GLY A 73 16.18 20.44 7.32
CA GLY A 73 17.12 19.85 6.38
C GLY A 73 17.54 18.44 6.76
N SER A 74 17.77 18.17 8.06
CA SER A 74 18.19 16.85 8.54
C SER A 74 17.10 15.79 8.37
N ALA A 75 15.84 16.15 8.67
CA ALA A 75 14.69 15.28 8.40
C ALA A 75 14.55 15.00 6.90
N ASN A 76 14.73 16.02 6.08
CA ASN A 76 14.64 15.91 4.64
C ASN A 76 15.69 14.96 4.06
N GLU A 77 16.97 15.07 4.47
CA GLU A 77 18.04 14.19 4.01
C GLU A 77 17.80 12.73 4.43
N ALA A 78 17.34 12.51 5.66
CA ALA A 78 17.01 11.17 6.14
C ALA A 78 15.84 10.54 5.34
N LEU A 79 14.81 11.31 5.04
CA LEU A 79 13.65 10.86 4.27
C LEU A 79 13.98 10.64 2.78
N ASP A 80 14.85 11.46 2.19
CA ASP A 80 15.35 11.27 0.83
C ASP A 80 16.17 9.97 0.73
N SER A 81 17.10 9.76 1.65
CA SER A 81 17.88 8.54 1.72
C SER A 81 16.99 7.30 1.90
N LEU A 82 15.94 7.41 2.73
CA LEU A 82 14.98 6.34 2.90
C LEU A 82 14.23 6.05 1.59
N SER A 83 13.76 7.08 0.90
CA SER A 83 13.06 6.94 -0.39
C SER A 83 13.94 6.31 -1.47
N GLU A 84 15.21 6.65 -1.54
CA GLU A 84 16.16 6.08 -2.51
C GLU A 84 16.44 4.59 -2.25
N ASN A 85 16.42 4.15 -0.99
CA ASN A 85 16.64 2.76 -0.62
C ASN A 85 15.43 1.84 -0.82
N PHE A 86 14.24 2.40 -1.08
CA PHE A 86 13.00 1.65 -1.34
C PHE A 86 12.46 1.94 -2.75
N PRO A 87 12.95 1.24 -3.79
CA PRO A 87 12.64 1.56 -5.19
C PRO A 87 11.15 1.39 -5.55
N ASP A 88 10.42 0.56 -4.83
CA ASP A 88 8.98 0.37 -5.02
C ASP A 88 8.13 1.47 -4.35
N LEU A 89 8.77 2.28 -3.52
CA LEU A 89 8.10 3.38 -2.83
C LEU A 89 7.84 4.53 -3.80
N ASN A 90 6.58 4.90 -3.94
CA ASN A 90 6.19 6.00 -4.82
C ASN A 90 6.27 7.36 -4.10
N VAL A 91 5.73 7.43 -2.90
CA VAL A 91 5.67 8.68 -2.12
C VAL A 91 5.87 8.40 -0.64
N ILE A 92 6.68 9.25 0.01
CA ILE A 92 6.59 9.57 1.44
C ILE A 92 6.15 11.03 1.53
N ALA A 93 5.15 11.31 2.36
CA ALA A 93 4.72 12.67 2.64
C ALA A 93 4.40 12.82 4.13
N ILE A 94 4.84 13.94 4.71
CA ILE A 94 4.63 14.30 6.11
C ILE A 94 3.74 15.54 6.17
N TYR A 95 2.74 15.49 7.02
CA TYR A 95 1.77 16.58 7.22
C TYR A 95 1.63 16.92 8.69
N ASN A 96 1.38 18.20 8.99
CA ASN A 96 0.95 18.61 10.31
C ASN A 96 -0.55 18.35 10.52
N THR A 97 -1.07 18.72 11.69
CA THR A 97 -2.49 18.54 12.05
C THR A 97 -3.46 19.40 11.22
N THR A 98 -2.97 20.44 10.54
CA THR A 98 -3.79 21.27 9.63
C THR A 98 -3.77 20.75 8.19
N GLY A 99 -3.06 19.63 7.93
CA GLY A 99 -2.88 19.08 6.60
C GLY A 99 -1.83 19.79 5.75
N LEU A 100 -1.06 20.74 6.31
CA LEU A 100 0.05 21.36 5.61
C LEU A 100 1.20 20.37 5.46
N ARG A 101 1.72 20.24 4.25
CA ARG A 101 2.76 19.29 3.87
C ARG A 101 4.16 19.81 4.19
N PHE A 102 4.84 19.19 5.13
CA PHE A 102 6.19 19.53 5.57
C PHE A 102 7.27 18.84 4.72
N TYR A 103 6.96 17.64 4.24
CA TYR A 103 7.82 16.86 3.36
C TYR A 103 7.01 16.13 2.31
N HIS A 104 7.58 15.99 1.12
CA HIS A 104 7.11 15.10 0.06
C HIS A 104 8.29 14.65 -0.78
N THR A 105 8.30 13.38 -1.22
CA THR A 105 9.33 12.86 -2.13
C THR A 105 9.47 13.72 -3.39
N ASN A 106 8.36 14.23 -3.96
CA ASN A 106 8.40 15.30 -4.94
C ASN A 106 8.40 16.65 -4.23
N ARG A 107 9.54 17.31 -4.18
CA ARG A 107 9.74 18.59 -3.48
C ARG A 107 8.81 19.72 -3.90
N LYS A 108 8.29 19.69 -5.14
CA LYS A 108 7.33 20.70 -5.64
C LYS A 108 6.00 20.69 -4.89
N GLU A 109 5.70 19.58 -4.25
CA GLU A 109 4.46 19.36 -3.49
C GLU A 109 4.59 19.82 -2.03
N THR A 110 5.79 20.16 -1.55
CA THR A 110 6.01 20.65 -0.18
C THR A 110 5.39 22.04 -0.01
N GLY A 111 4.70 22.28 1.10
CA GLY A 111 3.97 23.52 1.37
C GLY A 111 2.51 23.50 0.90
N GLU A 112 2.10 22.50 0.13
CA GLU A 112 0.70 22.33 -0.28
C GLU A 112 -0.13 21.70 0.85
N THR A 113 -1.43 21.93 0.83
CA THR A 113 -2.36 21.34 1.79
C THR A 113 -2.91 20.02 1.26
N PHE A 114 -3.03 19.02 2.11
CA PHE A 114 -3.69 17.76 1.76
C PHE A 114 -5.17 18.00 1.44
N VAL A 115 -5.60 17.44 0.32
CA VAL A 115 -6.99 17.56 -0.15
C VAL A 115 -7.53 16.14 -0.37
N GLY A 116 -8.15 15.54 0.65
CA GLY A 116 -8.66 14.18 0.53
C GLY A 116 -9.70 13.80 1.58
N GLY A 117 -9.59 14.36 2.79
CA GLY A 117 -10.48 14.04 3.92
C GLY A 117 -10.20 12.66 4.55
N GLU A 118 -9.28 11.89 3.98
CA GLU A 118 -8.88 10.58 4.51
C GLU A 118 -8.09 10.72 5.82
N GLU A 119 -7.40 11.86 6.02
CA GLU A 119 -6.58 12.16 7.18
C GLU A 119 -7.38 12.35 8.48
N GLU A 120 -8.67 12.65 8.38
CA GLU A 120 -9.51 12.96 9.52
C GLU A 120 -9.54 11.84 10.57
N ALA A 121 -9.59 10.59 10.11
CA ALA A 121 -9.61 9.44 11.00
C ALA A 121 -8.30 9.31 11.77
N ILE A 122 -7.15 9.45 11.10
CA ILE A 122 -5.84 9.30 11.73
C ILE A 122 -5.55 10.44 12.71
N LEU A 123 -5.97 11.65 12.40
CA LEU A 123 -5.85 12.81 13.28
C LEU A 123 -6.76 12.72 14.52
N LYS A 124 -7.86 11.97 14.42
CA LYS A 124 -8.74 11.65 15.57
C LYS A 124 -8.25 10.46 16.41
N GLY A 125 -7.08 9.91 16.09
CA GLY A 125 -6.46 8.83 16.85
C GLY A 125 -6.91 7.43 16.47
N SER A 126 -7.40 7.23 15.23
CA SER A 126 -7.64 5.87 14.73
C SER A 126 -6.35 5.07 14.64
N GLN A 127 -6.47 3.74 14.63
CA GLN A 127 -5.34 2.87 14.31
C GLN A 127 -4.86 3.14 12.89
N PRO A 128 -3.57 2.91 12.59
CA PRO A 128 -3.04 2.98 11.24
C PRO A 128 -3.87 2.17 10.24
N TYR A 129 -4.07 2.69 9.05
CA TYR A 129 -4.89 2.05 8.02
C TYR A 129 -4.33 2.28 6.63
N ILE A 130 -4.83 1.50 5.69
CA ILE A 130 -4.45 1.56 4.28
C ILE A 130 -5.68 1.91 3.44
N THR A 131 -5.51 2.83 2.51
CA THR A 131 -6.51 3.16 1.50
C THR A 131 -5.98 2.90 0.10
N ILE A 132 -6.90 2.76 -0.85
CA ILE A 132 -6.58 2.80 -2.27
C ILE A 132 -7.19 4.08 -2.80
N GLY A 133 -6.34 4.96 -3.31
CA GLY A 133 -6.77 6.27 -3.81
C GLY A 133 -6.03 6.66 -5.07
N TYR A 134 -6.53 7.67 -5.76
CA TYR A 134 -5.86 8.26 -6.91
C TYR A 134 -5.00 9.42 -6.44
N GLY A 135 -3.68 9.29 -6.64
CA GLY A 135 -2.74 10.40 -6.48
C GLY A 135 -2.40 11.03 -7.83
N THR A 136 -1.49 12.00 -7.81
CA THR A 136 -0.98 12.69 -9.02
C THR A 136 -0.43 11.73 -10.08
N ASN A 137 0.08 10.57 -9.67
CA ASN A 137 0.72 9.57 -10.53
C ASN A 137 -0.12 8.31 -10.76
N GLY A 138 -1.44 8.33 -10.50
CA GLY A 138 -2.33 7.20 -10.72
C GLY A 138 -2.86 6.53 -9.45
N SER A 139 -3.35 5.29 -9.57
CA SER A 139 -3.87 4.52 -8.46
C SER A 139 -2.74 4.09 -7.52
N GLN A 140 -2.90 4.37 -6.24
CA GLN A 140 -1.90 4.13 -5.20
C GLN A 140 -2.53 3.45 -4.00
N ARG A 141 -1.76 2.55 -3.38
CA ARG A 141 -2.01 2.05 -2.03
C ARG A 141 -1.28 2.97 -1.06
N ARG A 142 -2.01 3.56 -0.11
CA ARG A 142 -1.51 4.57 0.82
C ARG A 142 -1.70 4.08 2.26
N ALA A 143 -0.59 4.01 3.02
CA ALA A 143 -0.61 3.74 4.44
C ALA A 143 -0.58 5.06 5.20
N PHE A 144 -1.52 5.25 6.13
CA PHE A 144 -1.63 6.41 7.02
C PHE A 144 -1.19 6.02 8.42
N HIS A 145 -0.35 6.84 9.03
CA HIS A 145 0.08 6.68 10.41
C HIS A 145 0.15 8.04 11.11
N SER A 146 -0.35 8.13 12.34
CA SER A 146 -0.24 9.34 13.16
C SER A 146 1.19 9.53 13.67
N ILE A 147 1.60 10.77 13.84
CA ILE A 147 2.88 11.14 14.43
C ILE A 147 2.58 11.74 15.80
N PRO A 148 2.83 11.03 16.91
CA PRO A 148 2.70 11.57 18.26
C PRO A 148 3.98 12.32 18.66
N ASN A 149 3.83 13.32 19.51
CA ASN A 149 4.95 13.92 20.25
C ASN A 149 5.31 13.08 21.50
N SER A 150 6.28 13.53 22.29
CA SER A 150 6.71 12.89 23.54
C SER A 150 5.58 12.71 24.58
N ASP A 151 4.57 13.57 24.56
CA ASP A 151 3.42 13.54 25.46
C ASP A 151 2.29 12.65 24.92
N GLY A 152 2.46 12.04 23.75
CA GLY A 152 1.46 11.22 23.09
C GLY A 152 0.39 12.00 22.32
N ALA A 153 0.50 13.32 22.22
CA ALA A 153 -0.41 14.14 21.43
C ALA A 153 -0.07 14.01 19.94
N ILE A 154 -1.09 13.83 19.10
CA ILE A 154 -0.90 13.76 17.63
C ILE A 154 -0.55 15.15 17.12
N ILE A 155 0.65 15.28 16.52
CA ILE A 155 1.17 16.52 15.95
C ILE A 155 1.17 16.53 14.43
N GLY A 156 0.86 15.40 13.81
CA GLY A 156 0.79 15.26 12.37
C GLY A 156 0.52 13.83 11.93
N PHE A 157 0.69 13.58 10.65
CA PHE A 157 0.59 12.23 10.07
C PHE A 157 1.54 12.06 8.89
N VAL A 158 1.85 10.79 8.62
CA VAL A 158 2.64 10.35 7.48
C VAL A 158 1.79 9.54 6.53
N ILE A 159 2.05 9.70 5.25
CA ILE A 159 1.56 8.85 4.17
C ILE A 159 2.78 8.21 3.50
N ALA A 160 2.79 6.87 3.46
CA ALA A 160 3.68 6.11 2.61
C ALA A 160 2.86 5.41 1.53
N SER A 161 3.26 5.50 0.27
CA SER A 161 2.50 4.93 -0.84
C SER A 161 3.33 4.21 -1.87
N VAL A 162 2.71 3.19 -2.48
CA VAL A 162 3.21 2.46 -3.65
C VAL A 162 2.15 2.46 -4.75
N PHE A 163 2.52 2.18 -5.98
CA PHE A 163 1.55 1.95 -7.06
C PHE A 163 0.71 0.71 -6.78
N ASN A 164 -0.59 0.76 -7.18
CA ASN A 164 -1.52 -0.36 -6.97
C ASN A 164 -1.54 -1.30 -8.19
#